data_a621c3dfd62d90b8416bba1e92256f2a
#
_entry.id   a621c3dfd62d90b8416bba1e92256f2a
#
_cell.length_a   1.000
_cell.length_b   1.000
_cell.length_c   1.000
_cell.angle_alpha   90.00
_cell.angle_beta   90.00
_cell.angle_gamma   90.00
#
_symmetry.space_group_name_H-M   'P 1'
#
loop_
_entity.id
_entity.type
_entity.pdbx_description
1 polymer ?
#
loop_
_entity_poly.entity_id
_entity_poly.type
_entity_poly.pdbx_seq_one_letter_code
_entity_poly.pdbx_strand_id
1 'polypeptide(L)' 'METLFRNIRAEITRNALTIEEFSKKLGIERKTFYNWEDKKDLPSSYLKKTAELFGVSTDELLGLPRSAVK' A
#
# COMPACT_ATOMS: atom_id res chain seq x y z
N MET A 1 -7.06 6.52 -6.37
CA MET A 1 -7.51 6.50 -4.98
C MET A 1 -6.49 7.07 -4.06
N GLU A 2 -6.71 8.31 -3.64
CA GLU A 2 -5.74 9.00 -2.83
C GLU A 2 -5.58 8.41 -1.45
N THR A 3 -6.70 7.93 -0.89
CA THR A 3 -6.67 7.36 0.45
C THR A 3 -5.77 6.13 0.50
N LEU A 4 -5.83 5.30 -0.55
CA LEU A 4 -5.01 4.10 -0.58
C LEU A 4 -3.52 4.41 -0.48
N PHE A 5 -3.03 5.31 -1.33
CA PHE A 5 -1.60 5.61 -1.32
C PHE A 5 -1.18 6.40 -0.09
N ARG A 6 -2.08 7.22 0.45
CA ARG A 6 -1.80 7.88 1.71
C ARG A 6 -1.62 6.85 2.82
N ASN A 7 -2.49 5.85 2.86
CA ASN A 7 -2.41 4.82 3.88
C ASN A 7 -1.16 3.96 3.70
N ILE A 8 -0.80 3.67 2.45
CA ILE A 8 0.41 2.92 2.18
C ILE A 8 1.63 3.70 2.68
N ARG A 9 1.69 4.99 2.39
CA ARG A 9 2.82 5.79 2.84
C ARG A 9 2.87 5.87 4.37
N ALA A 10 1.71 5.94 5.01
CA ALA A 10 1.68 5.95 6.46
C ALA A 10 2.24 4.65 7.04
N GLU A 11 1.92 3.52 6.40
CA GLU A 11 2.45 2.24 6.86
C GLU A 11 3.95 2.13 6.60
N ILE A 12 4.41 2.64 5.48
CA ILE A 12 5.84 2.67 5.19
C ILE A 12 6.58 3.43 6.29
N THR A 13 6.07 4.59 6.64
CA THR A 13 6.67 5.41 7.68
C THR A 13 6.60 4.72 9.03
N ARG A 14 5.45 4.13 9.36
CA ARG A 14 5.28 3.47 10.64
C ARG A 14 6.23 2.30 10.82
N ASN A 15 6.56 1.64 9.73
CA ASN A 15 7.47 0.50 9.76
C ASN A 15 8.92 0.90 9.53
N ALA A 16 9.19 2.19 9.52
CA ALA A 16 10.55 2.73 9.38
C ALA A 16 11.22 2.27 8.09
N LEU A 17 10.45 2.18 7.02
CA LEU A 17 10.98 1.80 5.71
C LEU A 17 11.16 3.01 4.83
N THR A 18 12.09 2.90 3.88
CA THR A 18 12.14 3.86 2.79
C THR A 18 11.29 3.33 1.63
N ILE A 19 10.99 4.20 0.68
CA ILE A 19 10.25 3.75 -0.51
C ILE A 19 11.04 2.67 -1.25
N GLU A 20 12.36 2.81 -1.28
CA GLU A 20 13.18 1.81 -1.94
C GLU A 20 13.09 0.46 -1.24
N GLU A 21 13.16 0.45 0.09
CA GLU A 21 13.05 -0.79 0.84
C GLU A 21 11.69 -1.43 0.65
N PHE A 22 10.64 -0.63 0.69
CA PHE A 22 9.30 -1.12 0.47
C PHE A 22 9.16 -1.75 -0.92
N SER A 23 9.69 -1.05 -1.94
CA SER A 23 9.62 -1.56 -3.30
C SER A 23 10.35 -2.89 -3.44
N LYS A 24 11.52 -3.01 -2.81
CA LYS A 24 12.24 -4.27 -2.83
C LYS A 24 11.44 -5.39 -2.22
N LYS A 25 10.76 -5.11 -1.12
CA LYS A 25 9.96 -6.14 -0.46
C LYS A 25 8.80 -6.61 -1.34
N LEU A 26 8.31 -5.72 -2.19
CA LEU A 26 7.25 -6.08 -3.13
C LEU A 26 7.80 -6.71 -4.41
N GLY A 27 9.10 -6.63 -4.64
CA GLY A 27 9.67 -7.15 -5.87
C GLY A 27 9.49 -6.22 -7.04
N ILE A 28 9.44 -4.93 -6.81
CA ILE A 28 9.28 -3.94 -7.87
C ILE A 28 10.38 -2.89 -7.74
N GLU A 29 10.51 -2.06 -8.77
CA GLU A 29 11.42 -0.95 -8.73
C GLU A 29 10.74 0.26 -8.12
N ARG A 30 11.56 1.14 -7.53
CA ARG A 30 11.04 2.35 -6.91
C ARG A 30 10.22 3.17 -7.88
N LYS A 31 10.68 3.26 -9.12
CA LYS A 31 9.97 4.06 -10.10
C LYS A 31 8.60 3.46 -10.45
N THR A 32 8.45 2.15 -10.34
CA THR A 32 7.17 1.50 -10.55
C THR A 32 6.17 1.97 -9.49
N PHE A 33 6.61 2.06 -8.24
CA PHE A 33 5.75 2.56 -7.18
C PHE A 33 5.33 4.01 -7.45
N TYR A 34 6.28 4.86 -7.83
CA TYR A 34 5.96 6.26 -8.11
C TYR A 34 4.97 6.37 -9.27
N ASN A 35 5.11 5.50 -10.26
CA ASN A 35 4.22 5.49 -11.39
C ASN A 35 2.79 5.12 -10.97
N TRP A 36 2.67 4.10 -10.13
CA TRP A 36 1.36 3.72 -9.59
C TRP A 36 0.75 4.86 -8.80
N GLU A 37 1.55 5.50 -7.98
CA GLU A 37 1.07 6.60 -7.14
C GLU A 37 0.60 7.77 -8.00
N ASP A 38 1.34 8.07 -9.05
CA ASP A 38 0.99 9.15 -9.94
C ASP A 38 -0.34 8.88 -10.64
N LYS A 39 -0.55 7.65 -11.06
CA LYS A 39 -1.79 7.25 -11.72
C LYS A 39 -2.88 6.87 -10.74
N LYS A 40 -2.57 6.81 -9.47
CA LYS A 40 -3.51 6.42 -8.42
C LYS A 40 -4.13 5.06 -8.70
N ASP A 41 -3.29 4.13 -9.15
CA ASP A 41 -3.73 2.82 -9.57
C ASP A 41 -2.75 1.77 -9.09
N LEU A 42 -3.20 0.89 -8.22
CA LEU A 42 -2.39 -0.20 -7.69
C LEU A 42 -2.99 -1.51 -8.15
N PRO A 43 -2.20 -2.33 -8.85
CA PRO A 43 -2.72 -3.64 -9.28
C PRO A 43 -3.19 -4.46 -8.08
N SER A 44 -4.29 -5.19 -8.25
CA SER A 44 -4.90 -5.88 -7.12
C SER A 44 -3.99 -6.93 -6.52
N SER A 45 -3.16 -7.59 -7.33
CA SER A 45 -2.23 -8.56 -6.78
C SER A 45 -1.23 -7.91 -5.83
N TYR A 46 -0.83 -6.69 -6.12
CA TYR A 46 0.10 -5.97 -5.24
C TYR A 46 -0.62 -5.35 -4.05
N LEU A 47 -1.91 -5.09 -4.18
CA LEU A 47 -2.69 -4.65 -3.03
C LEU A 47 -2.68 -5.73 -1.95
N LYS A 48 -2.89 -6.98 -2.34
CA LYS A 48 -2.85 -8.09 -1.39
C LYS A 48 -1.46 -8.23 -0.78
N LYS A 49 -0.42 -8.16 -1.60
CA LYS A 49 0.94 -8.28 -1.09
C LYS A 49 1.27 -7.17 -0.11
N THR A 50 0.84 -5.96 -0.41
CA THR A 50 1.09 -4.83 0.46
C THR A 50 0.39 -5.01 1.81
N ALA A 51 -0.84 -5.46 1.77
CA ALA A 51 -1.59 -5.70 3.00
C ALA A 51 -0.89 -6.76 3.85
N GLU A 52 -0.46 -7.85 3.21
CA GLU A 52 0.23 -8.91 3.91
C GLU A 52 1.54 -8.43 4.50
N LEU A 53 2.27 -7.62 3.74
CA LEU A 53 3.55 -7.11 4.20
C LEU A 53 3.40 -6.29 5.48
N PHE A 54 2.37 -5.49 5.56
CA PHE A 54 2.15 -4.64 6.74
C PHE A 54 1.29 -5.30 7.80
N GLY A 55 0.74 -6.48 7.53
CA GLY A 55 -0.11 -7.16 8.51
C GLY A 55 -1.44 -6.47 8.71
N VAL A 56 -1.97 -5.84 7.68
CA VAL A 56 -3.28 -5.18 7.74
C VAL A 56 -4.17 -5.77 6.67
N SER A 57 -5.46 -5.49 6.75
CA SER A 57 -6.39 -5.97 5.73
C SER A 57 -6.37 -5.02 4.54
N THR A 58 -6.82 -5.52 3.39
CA THR A 58 -6.95 -4.66 2.22
C THR A 58 -7.98 -3.57 2.47
N ASP A 59 -9.02 -3.87 3.23
CA ASP A 59 -10.01 -2.86 3.58
C ASP A 59 -9.39 -1.71 4.36
N GLU A 60 -8.47 -2.02 5.27
CA GLU A 60 -7.79 -0.99 6.03
C GLU A 60 -6.95 -0.11 5.14
N LEU A 61 -6.25 -0.70 4.17
CA LEU A 61 -5.47 0.09 3.24
C LEU A 61 -6.35 0.98 2.38
N LEU A 62 -7.51 0.47 1.98
CA LEU A 62 -8.43 1.23 1.17
C LEU A 62 -9.20 2.28 1.96
N GLY A 63 -9.10 2.23 3.28
CA GLY A 63 -9.79 3.20 4.12
C GLY A 63 -11.27 2.91 4.30
N LEU A 64 -11.68 1.66 4.08
CA LEU A 64 -13.08 1.29 4.24
C LEU A 64 -13.40 1.06 5.72
N PRO A 65 -14.60 1.40 6.16
CA PRO A 65 -14.96 1.22 7.56
C PRO A 65 -15.02 -0.26 7.93
N ARG A 66 -14.38 -0.61 9.04
CA ARG A 66 -14.43 -1.99 9.49
C ARG A 66 -15.79 -2.38 9.98
N SER A 67 -16.47 -1.44 10.58
CA SER A 67 -17.78 -1.73 11.14
C SER A 67 -18.79 -2.07 10.06
N ALA A 68 -18.49 -1.79 8.84
CA ALA A 68 -19.40 -2.14 7.76
C ALA A 68 -19.57 -3.63 7.66
N VAL A 69 -18.72 -4.36 8.32
CA VAL A 69 -18.86 -5.77 8.31
C VAL A 69 -19.95 -6.22 9.15
N LYS A 70 -20.36 -5.79 9.83
CA LYS A 70 -21.25 -6.46 10.59
C LYS A 70 -22.36 -6.52 10.42
#